data_313e118a8ce954cb1f6f7846cd68d0b4
#
_entry.id   313e118a8ce954cb1f6f7846cd68d0b4
#
_cell.length_a   1.000
_cell.length_b   1.000
_cell.length_c   1.000
_cell.angle_alpha   90.00
_cell.angle_beta   90.00
_cell.angle_gamma   90.00
#
_symmetry.space_group_name_H-M   'P 1'
#
loop_
_entity.id
_entity.type
_entity.pdbx_description
1 polymer ?
#
loop_
_entity_poly.entity_id
_entity_poly.type
_entity_poly.pdbx_seq_one_letter_code
_entity_poly.pdbx_strand_id
1 'polypeptide(L)'
;MNVTVIGVAGGTGSGKSTLVKRLQEAFVGDDVVTLCHDYYYKAHPELTYEERTKLNYDHPQAFDTQMLVDHIKALKDNVPIEHPVYSFVDHDRTAETVCVKPSKVIIVDGILIFENKELRDLMDIKVYVDTDADIRLARRILRDVCERGRTMQSVITQYTST
;
A
#
# COMPACT_ATOMS: atom_id res chain seq x y z
N MET A 1 10.23 -22.19 8.35
CA MET A 1 9.38 -21.43 9.29
C MET A 1 8.00 -21.27 8.66
N ASN A 2 6.95 -21.51 9.41
CA ASN A 2 5.60 -21.31 8.88
C ASN A 2 5.24 -19.82 8.97
N VAL A 3 5.14 -19.15 7.85
CA VAL A 3 4.85 -17.71 7.77
C VAL A 3 3.37 -17.52 7.44
N THR A 4 2.67 -16.75 8.26
CA THR A 4 1.27 -16.38 8.01
C THR A 4 1.19 -15.02 7.33
N VAL A 5 0.47 -14.94 6.23
CA VAL A 5 0.24 -13.70 5.48
C VAL A 5 -1.18 -13.21 5.68
N ILE A 6 -1.32 -11.99 6.19
CA ILE A 6 -2.61 -11.33 6.46
C ILE A 6 -2.76 -10.17 5.47
N GLY A 7 -3.75 -10.26 4.59
CA GLY A 7 -4.11 -9.15 3.70
C GLY A 7 -5.19 -8.28 4.32
N VAL A 8 -4.96 -6.97 4.39
CA VAL A 8 -5.93 -5.97 4.85
C VAL A 8 -6.20 -5.01 3.70
N ALA A 9 -7.37 -5.12 3.11
CA ALA A 9 -7.82 -4.26 2.03
C ALA A 9 -8.98 -3.36 2.48
N GLY A 10 -9.26 -2.37 1.71
CA GLY A 10 -10.38 -1.44 1.92
C GLY A 10 -10.20 -0.22 1.06
N GLY A 11 -11.28 0.46 0.72
CA GLY A 11 -11.22 1.69 -0.06
C GLY A 11 -10.39 2.77 0.61
N THR A 12 -9.92 3.72 -0.18
CA THR A 12 -9.18 4.87 0.36
C THR A 12 -9.98 5.56 1.46
N GLY A 13 -9.32 5.92 2.57
CA GLY A 13 -9.97 6.55 3.73
C GLY A 13 -10.87 5.61 4.56
N SER A 14 -10.80 4.29 4.38
CA SER A 14 -11.65 3.32 5.10
C SER A 14 -11.25 3.07 6.56
N GLY A 15 -10.04 3.45 6.97
CA GLY A 15 -9.49 3.14 8.29
C GLY A 15 -8.56 1.92 8.31
N LYS A 16 -8.14 1.42 7.15
CA LYS A 16 -7.18 0.31 7.00
C LYS A 16 -5.94 0.49 7.86
N SER A 17 -5.30 1.66 7.78
CA SER A 17 -4.05 1.94 8.49
C SER A 17 -4.21 1.86 10.00
N THR A 18 -5.37 2.25 10.55
CA THR A 18 -5.68 2.13 11.97
C THR A 18 -5.79 0.66 12.37
N LEU A 19 -6.44 -0.18 11.57
CA LEU A 19 -6.55 -1.61 11.82
C LEU A 19 -5.17 -2.28 11.75
N VAL A 20 -4.38 -1.97 10.72
CA VAL A 20 -3.01 -2.49 10.54
C VAL A 20 -2.15 -2.16 11.75
N LYS A 21 -2.19 -0.91 12.23
CA LYS A 21 -1.44 -0.49 13.43
C LYS A 21 -1.85 -1.31 14.65
N ARG A 22 -3.14 -1.51 14.88
CA ARG A 22 -3.64 -2.33 16.01
C ARG A 22 -3.21 -3.79 15.89
N LEU A 23 -3.19 -4.34 14.68
CA LEU A 23 -2.67 -5.69 14.45
C LEU A 23 -1.18 -5.78 14.77
N GLN A 24 -0.37 -4.81 14.31
CA GLN A 24 1.06 -4.76 14.65
C GLN A 24 1.29 -4.70 16.17
N GLU A 25 0.52 -3.90 16.88
CA GLU A 25 0.62 -3.75 18.33
C GLU A 25 0.22 -5.03 19.10
N ALA A 26 -0.59 -5.90 18.48
CA ALA A 26 -1.00 -7.18 19.08
C ALA A 26 0.08 -8.27 19.03
N PHE A 27 1.09 -8.12 18.16
CA PHE A 27 2.23 -9.03 18.08
C PHE A 27 3.39 -8.52 18.94
N VAL A 28 4.11 -9.45 19.57
CA VAL A 28 5.22 -9.11 20.46
C VAL A 28 6.55 -9.14 19.70
N GLY A 29 7.34 -8.06 19.81
CA GLY A 29 8.68 -7.98 19.24
C GLY A 29 8.71 -7.97 17.72
N ASP A 30 9.71 -8.62 17.13
CA ASP A 30 9.97 -8.63 15.68
C ASP A 30 9.21 -9.75 14.93
N ASP A 31 8.13 -10.29 15.54
CA ASP A 31 7.37 -11.39 14.96
C ASP A 31 6.42 -10.97 13.83
N VAL A 32 6.32 -9.68 13.53
CA VAL A 32 5.45 -9.13 12.48
C VAL A 32 6.18 -8.09 11.65
N VAL A 33 5.98 -8.17 10.34
CA VAL A 33 6.38 -7.12 9.38
C VAL A 33 5.17 -6.68 8.58
N THR A 34 5.18 -5.44 8.12
CA THR A 34 4.13 -4.88 7.28
C THR A 34 4.69 -4.42 5.95
N LEU A 35 4.04 -4.84 4.88
CA LEU A 35 4.28 -4.39 3.52
C LEU A 35 3.06 -3.62 3.03
N CYS A 36 3.20 -2.33 2.86
CA CYS A 36 2.16 -1.49 2.30
C CYS A 36 2.26 -1.49 0.77
N HIS A 37 1.15 -1.77 0.08
CA HIS A 37 1.11 -1.74 -1.39
C HIS A 37 1.53 -0.37 -1.96
N ASP A 38 1.28 0.70 -1.20
CA ASP A 38 1.68 2.06 -1.58
C ASP A 38 3.20 2.25 -1.71
N TYR A 39 4.02 1.41 -1.08
CA TYR A 39 5.47 1.44 -1.31
C TYR A 39 5.85 1.04 -2.74
N TYR A 40 4.98 0.30 -3.41
CA TYR A 40 5.21 -0.33 -4.71
C TYR A 40 4.61 0.44 -5.89
N TYR A 41 4.25 1.70 -5.72
CA TYR A 41 3.93 2.54 -6.87
C TYR A 41 5.09 2.56 -7.85
N LYS A 42 4.79 2.47 -9.14
CA LYS A 42 5.80 2.50 -10.20
C LYS A 42 6.53 3.84 -10.24
N ALA A 43 7.83 3.80 -10.49
CA ALA A 43 8.60 4.97 -10.80
C ALA A 43 8.28 5.47 -12.23
N HIS A 44 8.29 6.78 -12.41
CA HIS A 44 8.07 7.44 -13.71
C HIS A 44 9.13 8.50 -13.97
N PRO A 45 10.42 8.10 -14.08
CA PRO A 45 11.51 9.06 -14.32
C PRO A 45 11.41 9.76 -15.68
N GLU A 46 10.65 9.16 -16.62
CA GLU A 46 10.39 9.71 -17.96
C GLU A 46 9.36 10.85 -17.97
N LEU A 47 8.57 11.00 -16.89
CA LEU A 47 7.52 12.00 -16.78
C LEU A 47 7.97 13.21 -15.95
N THR A 48 7.47 14.39 -16.32
CA THR A 48 7.60 15.59 -15.49
C THR A 48 6.74 15.48 -14.23
N TYR A 49 7.02 16.30 -13.24
CA TYR A 49 6.18 16.38 -12.03
C TYR A 49 4.70 16.62 -12.36
N GLU A 50 4.44 17.56 -13.29
CA GLU A 50 3.09 17.90 -13.69
C GLU A 50 2.34 16.75 -14.37
N GLU A 51 3.04 15.96 -15.18
CA GLU A 51 2.48 14.75 -15.79
C GLU A 51 2.21 13.67 -14.75
N ARG A 52 3.10 13.47 -13.79
CA ARG A 52 2.91 12.51 -12.68
C ARG A 52 1.70 12.85 -11.83
N THR A 53 1.41 14.11 -11.57
CA THR A 53 0.22 14.52 -10.80
C THR A 53 -1.12 14.16 -11.47
N LYS A 54 -1.10 13.91 -12.78
CA LYS A 54 -2.30 13.57 -13.58
C LYS A 54 -2.55 12.06 -13.67
N LEU A 55 -1.64 11.22 -13.18
CA LEU A 55 -1.80 9.77 -13.21
C LEU A 55 -2.90 9.32 -12.25
N ASN A 56 -3.59 8.24 -12.61
CA ASN A 56 -4.56 7.60 -11.73
C ASN A 56 -3.87 6.59 -10.80
N TYR A 57 -3.57 7.02 -9.59
CA TYR A 57 -2.91 6.20 -8.56
C TYR A 57 -3.85 5.19 -7.87
N ASP A 58 -5.13 5.20 -8.18
CA ASP A 58 -6.11 4.23 -7.70
C ASP A 58 -6.36 3.08 -8.69
N HIS A 59 -5.61 3.03 -9.80
CA HIS A 59 -5.69 1.98 -10.80
C HIS A 59 -4.67 0.86 -10.53
N PRO A 60 -5.02 -0.44 -10.74
CA PRO A 60 -4.08 -1.55 -10.53
C PRO A 60 -2.74 -1.40 -11.23
N GLN A 61 -2.72 -0.82 -12.43
CA GLN A 61 -1.49 -0.59 -13.21
C GLN A 61 -0.56 0.47 -12.61
N ALA A 62 -1.00 1.25 -11.63
CA ALA A 62 -0.14 2.21 -10.94
C ALA A 62 0.91 1.52 -10.06
N PHE A 63 0.69 0.27 -9.68
CA PHE A 63 1.52 -0.49 -8.76
C PHE A 63 2.39 -1.53 -9.46
N ASP A 64 3.60 -1.71 -8.94
CA ASP A 64 4.44 -2.87 -9.24
C ASP A 64 4.07 -4.03 -8.32
N THR A 65 2.89 -4.61 -8.55
CA THR A 65 2.34 -5.69 -7.72
C THR A 65 3.18 -6.95 -7.82
N GLN A 66 3.84 -7.19 -8.96
CA GLN A 66 4.72 -8.35 -9.10
C GLN A 66 5.92 -8.28 -8.16
N MET A 67 6.52 -7.10 -7.98
CA MET A 67 7.59 -6.90 -7.01
C MET A 67 7.12 -7.22 -5.58
N LEU A 68 5.90 -6.81 -5.21
CA LEU A 68 5.33 -7.15 -3.90
C LEU A 68 5.14 -8.66 -3.74
N VAL A 69 4.63 -9.34 -4.77
CA VAL A 69 4.48 -10.81 -4.79
C VAL A 69 5.82 -11.50 -4.57
N ASP A 70 6.84 -11.07 -5.31
CA ASP A 70 8.19 -11.66 -5.23
C ASP A 70 8.82 -11.41 -3.85
N HIS A 71 8.59 -10.25 -3.25
CA HIS A 71 9.05 -9.93 -1.91
C HIS A 71 8.38 -10.80 -0.84
N ILE A 72 7.07 -11.03 -0.94
CA ILE A 72 6.37 -11.93 0.00
C ILE A 72 6.91 -13.35 -0.11
N LYS A 73 7.13 -13.84 -1.33
CA LYS A 73 7.73 -15.17 -1.55
C LYS A 73 9.13 -15.26 -0.94
N ALA A 74 9.97 -14.27 -1.17
CA ALA A 74 11.31 -14.23 -0.60
C ALA A 74 11.29 -14.27 0.94
N LEU A 75 10.43 -13.48 1.58
CA LEU A 75 10.27 -13.49 3.03
C LEU A 75 9.76 -14.84 3.55
N LYS A 76 8.85 -15.51 2.83
CA LYS A 76 8.40 -16.88 3.17
C LYS A 76 9.53 -17.91 3.06
N ASP A 77 10.46 -17.69 2.14
CA ASP A 77 11.66 -18.53 1.95
C ASP A 77 12.84 -18.11 2.87
N ASN A 78 12.55 -17.28 3.86
CA ASN A 78 13.53 -16.79 4.84
C ASN A 78 14.65 -15.92 4.23
N VAL A 79 14.35 -15.21 3.15
CA VAL A 79 15.26 -14.29 2.46
C VAL A 79 14.83 -12.85 2.76
N PRO A 80 15.72 -11.97 3.27
CA PRO A 80 15.41 -10.57 3.47
C PRO A 80 15.20 -9.85 2.12
N ILE A 81 14.41 -8.79 2.15
CA ILE A 81 14.11 -7.98 0.97
C ILE A 81 14.44 -6.51 1.21
N GLU A 82 14.51 -5.75 0.13
CA GLU A 82 14.56 -4.29 0.17
C GLU A 82 13.38 -3.73 -0.64
N HIS A 83 12.43 -3.10 0.04
CA HIS A 83 11.33 -2.46 -0.68
C HIS A 83 11.63 -1.00 -1.00
N PRO A 84 11.08 -0.45 -2.10
CA PRO A 84 11.26 0.95 -2.45
C PRO A 84 10.57 1.88 -1.45
N VAL A 85 11.01 3.12 -1.41
CA VAL A 85 10.38 4.23 -0.70
C VAL A 85 9.75 5.15 -1.73
N TYR A 86 8.45 5.40 -1.60
CA TYR A 86 7.69 6.26 -2.49
C TYR A 86 7.38 7.61 -1.83
N SER A 87 7.66 8.70 -2.54
CA SER A 87 7.32 10.06 -2.10
C SER A 87 5.96 10.47 -2.67
N PHE A 88 4.98 10.65 -1.81
CA PHE A 88 3.65 11.14 -2.21
C PHE A 88 3.65 12.63 -2.59
N VAL A 89 4.66 13.37 -2.17
CA VAL A 89 4.82 14.80 -2.52
C VAL A 89 5.40 14.92 -3.92
N ASP A 90 6.43 14.12 -4.24
CA ASP A 90 7.10 14.14 -5.54
C ASP A 90 6.39 13.29 -6.60
N HIS A 91 5.44 12.47 -6.20
CA HIS A 91 4.76 11.48 -7.04
C HIS A 91 5.74 10.55 -7.77
N ASP A 92 6.77 10.09 -7.04
CA ASP A 92 7.78 9.19 -7.59
C ASP A 92 8.48 8.39 -6.48
N ARG A 93 9.22 7.34 -6.87
CA ARG A 93 10.12 6.62 -5.97
C ARG A 93 11.32 7.48 -5.63
N THR A 94 11.77 7.37 -4.38
CA THR A 94 13.05 7.95 -3.95
C THR A 94 14.21 7.01 -4.30
N ALA A 95 15.45 7.46 -4.08
CA ALA A 95 16.63 6.61 -4.22
C ALA A 95 16.84 5.65 -3.02
N GLU A 96 16.02 5.79 -1.97
CA GLU A 96 16.13 5.00 -0.75
C GLU A 96 15.38 3.67 -0.86
N THR A 97 15.85 2.67 -0.13
CA THR A 97 15.17 1.40 0.10
C THR A 97 15.12 1.09 1.59
N VAL A 98 14.20 0.23 2.00
CA VAL A 98 14.10 -0.25 3.38
C VAL A 98 14.27 -1.75 3.40
N CYS A 99 15.26 -2.20 4.18
CA CYS A 99 15.50 -3.64 4.39
C CYS A 99 14.46 -4.21 5.37
N VAL A 100 13.81 -5.28 4.95
CA VAL A 100 12.87 -6.04 5.77
C VAL A 100 13.37 -7.46 5.94
N LYS A 101 13.49 -7.89 7.19
CA LYS A 101 13.90 -9.27 7.53
C LYS A 101 12.67 -10.19 7.59
N PRO A 102 12.87 -11.49 7.32
CA PRO A 102 11.82 -12.49 7.49
C PRO A 102 11.21 -12.49 8.89
N SER A 103 9.91 -12.72 8.97
CA SER A 103 9.14 -12.73 10.21
C SER A 103 8.05 -13.79 10.14
N LYS A 104 7.47 -14.16 11.30
CA LYS A 104 6.41 -15.17 11.38
C LYS A 104 5.08 -14.69 10.78
N VAL A 105 4.84 -13.38 10.81
CA VAL A 105 3.63 -12.77 10.30
C VAL A 105 3.99 -11.65 9.32
N ILE A 106 3.38 -11.67 8.15
CA ILE A 106 3.45 -10.59 7.16
C ILE A 106 2.06 -9.97 7.03
N ILE A 107 1.93 -8.70 7.34
CA ILE A 107 0.72 -7.93 7.07
C ILE A 107 0.91 -7.21 5.74
N VAL A 108 -0.01 -7.42 4.81
CA VAL A 108 -0.04 -6.73 3.51
C VAL A 108 -1.25 -5.82 3.50
N ASP A 109 -1.05 -4.53 3.32
CA ASP A 109 -2.16 -3.58 3.28
C ASP A 109 -2.18 -2.80 1.96
N GLY A 110 -3.37 -2.50 1.48
CA GLY A 110 -3.56 -1.68 0.29
C GLY A 110 -4.99 -1.68 -0.23
N ILE A 111 -5.28 -0.67 -1.05
CA ILE A 111 -6.63 -0.48 -1.61
C ILE A 111 -7.00 -1.56 -2.65
N LEU A 112 -6.02 -2.13 -3.36
CA LEU A 112 -6.22 -3.04 -4.49
C LEU A 112 -5.49 -4.39 -4.33
N ILE A 113 -5.08 -4.77 -3.12
CA ILE A 113 -4.29 -6.00 -2.91
C ILE A 113 -5.07 -7.28 -3.23
N PHE A 114 -6.39 -7.23 -3.28
CA PHE A 114 -7.22 -8.39 -3.63
C PHE A 114 -7.54 -8.48 -5.12
N GLU A 115 -7.16 -7.50 -5.93
CA GLU A 115 -7.39 -7.52 -7.36
C GLU A 115 -6.49 -8.56 -8.05
N ASN A 116 -5.21 -8.62 -7.72
CA ASN A 116 -4.26 -9.56 -8.30
C ASN A 116 -4.42 -10.96 -7.70
N LYS A 117 -4.66 -11.96 -8.58
CA LYS A 117 -4.90 -13.34 -8.14
C LYS A 117 -3.69 -13.96 -7.44
N GLU A 118 -2.49 -13.77 -7.98
CA GLU A 118 -1.26 -14.34 -7.41
C GLU A 118 -0.99 -13.78 -6.01
N LEU A 119 -1.18 -12.49 -5.83
CA LEU A 119 -1.06 -11.84 -4.52
C LEU A 119 -2.12 -12.37 -3.54
N ARG A 120 -3.39 -12.50 -3.97
CA ARG A 120 -4.46 -13.07 -3.14
C ARG A 120 -4.16 -14.49 -2.68
N ASP A 121 -3.61 -15.31 -3.58
CA ASP A 121 -3.32 -16.72 -3.30
C ASP A 121 -2.19 -16.89 -2.26
N LEU A 122 -1.36 -15.88 -2.05
CA LEU A 122 -0.33 -15.87 -1.00
C LEU A 122 -0.89 -15.56 0.39
N MET A 123 -2.10 -15.05 0.49
CA MET A 123 -2.71 -14.61 1.75
C MET A 123 -3.47 -15.75 2.41
N ASP A 124 -3.13 -16.02 3.68
CA ASP A 124 -3.81 -17.01 4.51
C ASP A 124 -5.09 -16.42 5.13
N ILE A 125 -5.06 -15.14 5.48
CA ILE A 125 -6.19 -14.41 6.06
C ILE A 125 -6.42 -13.14 5.22
N LYS A 126 -7.68 -12.90 4.86
CA LYS A 126 -8.09 -11.73 4.08
C LYS A 126 -9.14 -10.95 4.85
N VAL A 127 -8.85 -9.67 5.09
CA VAL A 127 -9.74 -8.74 5.80
C VAL A 127 -10.06 -7.57 4.89
N TYR A 128 -11.33 -7.29 4.72
CA TYR A 128 -11.78 -6.10 4.00
C TYR A 128 -12.42 -5.11 4.98
N VAL A 129 -11.88 -3.88 5.02
CA VAL A 129 -12.40 -2.80 5.86
C VAL A 129 -13.43 -2.02 5.06
N ASP A 130 -14.70 -2.18 5.42
CA ASP A 130 -15.83 -1.50 4.80
C ASP A 130 -16.19 -0.21 5.56
N THR A 131 -16.30 0.89 4.83
CA THR A 131 -16.67 2.20 5.36
C THR A 131 -17.45 2.97 4.29
N ASP A 132 -18.46 3.73 4.68
CA ASP A 132 -19.29 4.51 3.77
C ASP A 132 -18.45 5.48 2.91
N ALA A 133 -18.84 5.64 1.64
CA ALA A 133 -18.07 6.36 0.64
C ALA A 133 -17.88 7.85 0.95
N ASP A 134 -18.86 8.51 1.56
CA ASP A 134 -18.79 9.90 1.98
C ASP A 134 -17.76 10.13 3.10
N ILE A 135 -17.73 9.22 4.08
CA ILE A 135 -16.74 9.23 5.17
C ILE A 135 -15.34 9.01 4.61
N ARG A 136 -15.19 8.06 3.68
CA ARG A 136 -13.91 7.78 3.02
C ARG A 136 -13.41 8.97 2.22
N LEU A 137 -14.28 9.65 1.48
CA LEU A 137 -13.93 10.83 0.70
C LEU A 137 -13.47 11.97 1.61
N ALA A 138 -14.19 12.26 2.69
CA ALA A 138 -13.82 13.31 3.64
C ALA A 138 -12.45 13.04 4.27
N ARG A 139 -12.17 11.81 4.69
CA ARG A 139 -10.88 11.40 5.26
C ARG A 139 -9.75 11.51 4.24
N ARG A 140 -10.00 11.11 2.98
CA ARG A 140 -9.02 11.21 1.91
C ARG A 140 -8.67 12.65 1.60
N ILE A 141 -9.64 13.55 1.51
CA ILE A 141 -9.40 14.98 1.26
C ILE A 141 -8.51 15.56 2.36
N LEU A 142 -8.83 15.32 3.63
CA LEU A 142 -8.03 15.80 4.75
C LEU A 142 -6.58 15.30 4.68
N ARG A 143 -6.39 14.02 4.46
CA ARG A 143 -5.05 13.42 4.38
C ARG A 143 -4.25 13.98 3.20
N ASP A 144 -4.83 13.96 2.00
CA ASP A 144 -4.09 14.29 0.79
C ASP A 144 -3.78 15.78 0.69
N VAL A 145 -4.67 16.64 1.19
CA VAL A 145 -4.43 18.08 1.26
C VAL A 145 -3.42 18.44 2.36
N CYS A 146 -3.55 17.88 3.55
CA CYS A 146 -2.70 18.23 4.70
C CYS A 146 -1.33 17.53 4.67
N GLU A 147 -1.24 16.29 4.15
CA GLU A 147 -0.04 15.45 4.29
C GLU A 147 0.68 15.17 2.97
N ARG A 148 -0.03 15.22 1.83
CA ARG A 148 0.50 14.82 0.51
C ARG A 148 0.63 15.96 -0.50
N GLY A 149 0.39 17.19 -0.08
CA GLY A 149 0.54 18.39 -0.90
C GLY A 149 -0.43 18.51 -2.07
N ARG A 150 -1.55 17.78 -2.03
CA ARG A 150 -2.56 17.81 -3.10
C ARG A 150 -3.59 18.94 -2.90
N THR A 151 -4.22 19.37 -4.00
CA THR A 151 -5.37 20.27 -3.93
C THR A 151 -6.66 19.47 -3.73
N MET A 152 -7.64 20.09 -3.08
CA MET A 152 -8.97 19.50 -2.92
C MET A 152 -9.58 19.09 -4.28
N GLN A 153 -9.45 19.95 -5.28
CA GLN A 153 -9.96 19.70 -6.62
C GLN A 153 -9.33 18.45 -7.26
N SER A 154 -8.01 18.28 -7.14
CA SER A 154 -7.32 17.12 -7.70
C SER A 154 -7.73 15.81 -7.04
N VAL A 155 -7.96 15.84 -5.71
CA VAL A 155 -8.42 14.67 -4.94
C VAL A 155 -9.84 14.28 -5.37
N ILE A 156 -10.75 15.23 -5.44
CA ILE A 156 -12.15 14.98 -5.84
C ILE A 156 -12.20 14.45 -7.28
N THR A 157 -11.49 15.07 -8.19
CA THR A 157 -11.44 14.66 -9.60
C THR A 157 -10.95 13.22 -9.74
N GLN A 158 -9.87 12.86 -9.08
CA GLN A 158 -9.35 11.49 -9.09
C GLN A 158 -10.34 10.50 -8.48
N TYR A 159 -10.93 10.83 -7.33
CA TYR A 159 -11.89 9.96 -6.63
C TYR A 159 -13.13 9.68 -7.47
N THR A 160 -13.65 10.69 -8.17
CA THR A 160 -14.86 10.56 -8.99
C THR A 160 -14.63 9.93 -10.36
N SER A 161 -13.39 9.91 -10.85
CA SER A 161 -13.00 9.27 -12.13
C SER A 161 -12.62 7.79 -11.99
N THR A 162 -12.54 7.29 -10.79
CA THR A 162 -12.20 5.90 -10.46
C THR A 162 -13.50 5.10 -10.17
#